data_b5e21c5f8a03d0fc965390b5793e5dd5
#
_entry.id   b5e21c5f8a03d0fc965390b5793e5dd5
#
_cell.length_a   1.000
_cell.length_b   1.000
_cell.length_c   1.000
_cell.angle_alpha   90.00
_cell.angle_beta   90.00
_cell.angle_gamma   90.00
#
_symmetry.space_group_name_H-M   'P 1'
#
loop_
_entity.id
_entity.type
_entity.pdbx_description
1 polymer ?
#
loop_
_entity_poly.entity_id
_entity_poly.type
_entity_poly.pdbx_seq_one_letter_code
_entity_poly.pdbx_strand_id
1 'polypeptide(L)'
;MRLTDFSAIHLPAVEKEILSFLDEHTTDRALCDAMTYSVKAGGKRIRPLLLLTAVASFDEPIDVPVYQVAAALEMVHTYSLIHDDLPAMDNDDLRRGKPTNHKVFGEALAILAGDGLLTGAFQLISMAHLGHSPKLLLLQQLAVCAGSQGMVAGQAADIEGESKKL
;
A
#
# COMPACT_ATOMS: atom_id res chain seq x y z
N MET A 1 18.32 -1.84 -19.86
CA MET A 1 17.02 -2.55 -19.75
C MET A 1 15.90 -1.52 -19.84
N ARG A 2 14.79 -1.80 -20.58
CA ARG A 2 13.63 -0.87 -20.62
C ARG A 2 12.84 -0.99 -19.33
N LEU A 3 12.13 0.07 -18.95
CA LEU A 3 11.30 0.09 -17.74
C LEU A 3 10.21 -1.01 -17.74
N THR A 4 9.67 -1.33 -18.93
CA THR A 4 8.69 -2.41 -19.10
C THR A 4 9.27 -3.79 -18.76
N ASP A 5 10.52 -4.03 -19.16
CA ASP A 5 11.20 -5.31 -18.90
C ASP A 5 11.55 -5.42 -17.40
N PHE A 6 12.01 -4.31 -16.81
CA PHE A 6 12.28 -4.21 -15.37
C PHE A 6 11.02 -4.47 -14.53
N SER A 7 9.91 -3.82 -14.89
CA SER A 7 8.64 -4.02 -14.17
C SER A 7 8.13 -5.46 -14.27
N ALA A 8 8.22 -6.07 -15.45
CA ALA A 8 7.79 -7.46 -15.66
C ALA A 8 8.60 -8.48 -14.82
N ILE A 9 9.87 -8.18 -14.55
CA ILE A 9 10.73 -9.02 -13.70
C ILE A 9 10.40 -8.83 -12.21
N HIS A 10 10.25 -7.60 -11.75
CA HIS A 10 10.27 -7.29 -10.32
C HIS A 10 8.87 -7.15 -9.68
N LEU A 11 7.86 -6.64 -10.39
CA LEU A 11 6.55 -6.41 -9.78
C LEU A 11 5.83 -7.69 -9.31
N PRO A 12 5.95 -8.85 -10.00
CA PRO A 12 5.38 -10.10 -9.48
C PRO A 12 5.94 -10.51 -8.11
N ALA A 13 7.23 -10.22 -7.84
CA ALA A 13 7.85 -10.50 -6.54
C ALA A 13 7.27 -9.59 -5.44
N VAL A 14 7.06 -8.30 -5.73
CA VAL A 14 6.40 -7.37 -4.80
C VAL A 14 4.98 -7.85 -4.46
N GLU A 15 4.19 -8.23 -5.46
CA GLU A 15 2.83 -8.70 -5.26
C GLU A 15 2.80 -9.99 -4.46
N LYS A 16 3.74 -10.90 -4.71
CA LYS A 16 3.92 -12.13 -3.93
C LYS A 16 4.20 -11.83 -2.46
N GLU A 17 5.10 -10.88 -2.15
CA GLU A 17 5.40 -10.50 -0.76
C GLU A 17 4.15 -9.98 -0.04
N ILE A 18 3.33 -9.13 -0.69
CA ILE A 18 2.07 -8.65 -0.08
C ILE A 18 1.14 -9.84 0.20
N LEU A 19 0.87 -10.68 -0.80
CA LEU A 19 -0.11 -11.75 -0.69
C LEU A 19 0.31 -12.82 0.32
N SER A 20 1.60 -13.21 0.34
CA SER A 20 2.13 -14.14 1.33
C SER A 20 2.01 -13.55 2.74
N PHE A 21 2.38 -12.28 2.92
CA PHE A 21 2.26 -11.61 4.21
C PHE A 21 0.81 -11.59 4.71
N LEU A 22 -0.15 -11.25 3.86
CA LEU A 22 -1.57 -11.21 4.24
C LEU A 22 -2.10 -12.60 4.62
N ASP A 23 -1.74 -13.64 3.87
CA ASP A 23 -2.17 -15.01 4.14
C ASP A 23 -1.57 -15.57 5.45
N GLU A 24 -0.30 -15.25 5.73
CA GLU A 24 0.42 -15.75 6.91
C GLU A 24 0.08 -14.99 8.21
N HIS A 25 -0.26 -13.69 8.11
CA HIS A 25 -0.37 -12.80 9.28
C HIS A 25 -1.79 -12.27 9.53
N THR A 26 -2.79 -12.71 8.78
CA THR A 26 -4.19 -12.35 9.00
C THR A 26 -4.99 -13.57 9.49
N THR A 27 -5.47 -13.49 10.72
CA THR A 27 -6.19 -14.61 11.36
C THR A 27 -7.65 -14.72 10.91
N ASP A 28 -8.29 -13.60 10.58
CA ASP A 28 -9.68 -13.57 10.08
C ASP A 28 -9.72 -13.68 8.57
N ARG A 29 -10.45 -14.68 8.07
CA ARG A 29 -10.51 -14.97 6.63
C ARG A 29 -11.23 -13.88 5.84
N ALA A 30 -12.32 -13.33 6.36
CA ALA A 30 -13.06 -12.28 5.67
C ALA A 30 -12.23 -11.00 5.53
N LEU A 31 -11.47 -10.65 6.58
CA LEU A 31 -10.53 -9.54 6.55
C LEU A 31 -9.39 -9.78 5.53
N CYS A 32 -8.82 -10.99 5.52
CA CYS A 32 -7.80 -11.36 4.55
C CYS A 32 -8.32 -11.26 3.11
N ASP A 33 -9.53 -11.75 2.85
CA ASP A 33 -10.16 -11.69 1.53
C ASP A 33 -10.43 -10.24 1.10
N ALA A 34 -10.88 -9.36 2.01
CA ALA A 34 -11.10 -7.94 1.73
C ALA A 34 -9.81 -7.20 1.40
N MET A 35 -8.72 -7.39 2.17
CA MET A 35 -7.41 -6.81 1.87
C MET A 35 -6.86 -7.31 0.53
N THR A 36 -6.88 -8.62 0.33
CA THR A 36 -6.40 -9.29 -0.89
C THR A 36 -7.16 -8.84 -2.14
N TYR A 37 -8.47 -8.62 -2.03
CA TYR A 37 -9.31 -8.13 -3.13
C TYR A 37 -8.77 -6.81 -3.70
N SER A 38 -8.50 -5.83 -2.85
CA SER A 38 -7.99 -4.52 -3.27
C SER A 38 -6.56 -4.60 -3.81
N VAL A 39 -5.70 -5.43 -3.22
CA VAL A 39 -4.36 -5.68 -3.77
C VAL A 39 -4.46 -6.28 -5.18
N LYS A 40 -5.30 -7.30 -5.39
CA LYS A 40 -5.53 -7.97 -6.69
C LYS A 40 -6.34 -7.16 -7.68
N ALA A 41 -6.90 -6.01 -7.30
CA ALA A 41 -7.58 -5.13 -8.24
C ALA A 41 -6.64 -4.56 -9.32
N GLY A 42 -5.34 -4.75 -9.16
CA GLY A 42 -4.31 -4.35 -10.12
C GLY A 42 -3.85 -2.92 -9.91
N GLY A 43 -3.22 -2.34 -10.92
CA GLY A 43 -2.70 -0.98 -10.90
C GLY A 43 -1.32 -0.88 -11.53
N LYS A 44 -0.85 0.36 -11.73
CA LYS A 44 0.45 0.63 -12.36
C LYS A 44 1.66 0.33 -11.46
N ARG A 45 1.44 0.09 -10.17
CA ARG A 45 2.49 -0.19 -9.16
C ARG A 45 3.67 0.80 -9.24
N ILE A 46 3.38 2.09 -9.45
CA ILE A 46 4.41 3.11 -9.67
C ILE A 46 5.30 3.27 -8.43
N ARG A 47 4.72 3.23 -7.23
CA ARG A 47 5.46 3.44 -5.98
C ARG A 47 6.52 2.36 -5.72
N PRO A 48 6.18 1.07 -5.73
CA PRO A 48 7.18 0.01 -5.65
C PRO A 48 8.19 0.08 -6.82
N LEU A 49 7.74 0.40 -8.04
CA LEU A 49 8.63 0.50 -9.20
C LEU A 49 9.68 1.62 -9.03
N LEU A 50 9.28 2.78 -8.50
CA LEU A 50 10.20 3.88 -8.21
C LEU A 50 11.24 3.50 -7.16
N LEU A 51 10.82 2.83 -6.08
CA LEU A 51 11.76 2.34 -5.06
C LEU A 51 12.76 1.35 -5.65
N LEU A 52 12.28 0.36 -6.39
CA LEU A 52 13.14 -0.67 -7.00
C LEU A 52 14.12 -0.07 -8.02
N THR A 53 13.66 0.89 -8.83
CA THR A 53 14.56 1.57 -9.78
C THR A 53 15.57 2.46 -9.09
N ALA A 54 15.22 3.09 -7.96
CA ALA A 54 16.18 3.84 -7.16
C ALA A 54 17.26 2.92 -6.59
N VAL A 55 16.91 1.78 -5.99
CA VAL A 55 17.88 0.79 -5.50
C VAL A 55 18.81 0.33 -6.63
N ALA A 56 18.25 -0.04 -7.78
CA ALA A 56 19.03 -0.46 -8.95
C ALA A 56 19.98 0.63 -9.46
N SER A 57 19.63 1.92 -9.31
CA SER A 57 20.48 3.04 -9.74
C SER A 57 21.72 3.25 -8.89
N PHE A 58 21.75 2.65 -7.70
CA PHE A 58 22.93 2.62 -6.81
C PHE A 58 23.74 1.32 -6.94
N ASP A 59 23.46 0.51 -7.98
CA ASP A 59 24.07 -0.80 -8.19
C ASP A 59 23.91 -1.77 -7.01
N GLU A 60 22.88 -1.54 -6.18
CA GLU A 60 22.55 -2.41 -5.06
C GLU A 60 21.64 -3.57 -5.50
N PRO A 61 21.80 -4.77 -4.91
CA PRO A 61 20.98 -5.92 -5.25
C PRO A 61 19.52 -5.70 -4.82
N ILE A 62 18.61 -6.14 -5.69
CA ILE A 62 17.17 -6.19 -5.37
C ILE A 62 16.87 -7.60 -4.84
N ASP A 63 16.86 -7.72 -3.54
CA ASP A 63 16.62 -8.97 -2.81
C ASP A 63 15.27 -8.95 -2.05
N VAL A 64 14.99 -10.00 -1.28
CA VAL A 64 13.72 -10.14 -0.54
C VAL A 64 13.43 -8.95 0.38
N PRO A 65 14.35 -8.44 1.22
CA PRO A 65 14.12 -7.24 2.02
C PRO A 65 13.70 -6.02 1.21
N VAL A 66 14.27 -5.81 0.04
CA VAL A 66 13.90 -4.69 -0.84
C VAL A 66 12.49 -4.86 -1.39
N TYR A 67 12.11 -6.10 -1.78
CA TYR A 67 10.73 -6.39 -2.18
C TYR A 67 9.74 -6.17 -1.04
N GLN A 68 10.10 -6.52 0.20
CA GLN A 68 9.25 -6.31 1.38
C GLN A 68 9.01 -4.83 1.66
N VAL A 69 10.03 -3.98 1.54
CA VAL A 69 9.87 -2.53 1.66
C VAL A 69 8.99 -1.97 0.53
N ALA A 70 9.21 -2.42 -0.71
CA ALA A 70 8.39 -2.03 -1.86
C ALA A 70 6.92 -2.48 -1.70
N ALA A 71 6.70 -3.68 -1.15
CA ALA A 71 5.39 -4.22 -0.81
C ALA A 71 4.69 -3.37 0.25
N ALA A 72 5.39 -2.97 1.31
CA ALA A 72 4.85 -2.10 2.34
C ALA A 72 4.38 -0.75 1.79
N LEU A 73 5.13 -0.13 0.87
CA LEU A 73 4.69 1.09 0.19
C LEU A 73 3.40 0.90 -0.60
N GLU A 74 3.24 -0.23 -1.29
CA GLU A 74 2.01 -0.51 -2.03
C GLU A 74 0.84 -0.85 -1.10
N MET A 75 1.09 -1.48 0.06
CA MET A 75 0.08 -1.70 1.09
C MET A 75 -0.45 -0.37 1.64
N VAL A 76 0.44 0.59 1.93
CA VAL A 76 0.07 1.96 2.35
C VAL A 76 -0.72 2.68 1.25
N HIS A 77 -0.34 2.53 -0.01
CA HIS A 77 -1.13 3.08 -1.11
C HIS A 77 -2.51 2.40 -1.25
N THR A 78 -2.57 1.09 -1.06
CA THR A 78 -3.82 0.34 -1.21
C THR A 78 -4.82 0.69 -0.11
N TYR A 79 -4.37 0.83 1.15
CA TYR A 79 -5.26 1.26 2.22
C TYR A 79 -5.86 2.63 1.95
N SER A 80 -5.05 3.59 1.46
CA SER A 80 -5.57 4.94 1.18
C SER A 80 -6.67 4.90 0.12
N LEU A 81 -6.51 4.09 -0.92
CA LEU A 81 -7.55 3.93 -1.93
C LEU A 81 -8.84 3.28 -1.39
N ILE A 82 -8.73 2.31 -0.47
CA ILE A 82 -9.91 1.70 0.16
C ILE A 82 -10.67 2.73 0.97
N HIS A 83 -9.95 3.57 1.74
CA HIS A 83 -10.59 4.59 2.58
C HIS A 83 -11.14 5.76 1.75
N ASP A 84 -10.42 6.19 0.71
CA ASP A 84 -10.88 7.24 -0.20
C ASP A 84 -12.22 6.85 -0.89
N ASP A 85 -12.39 5.58 -1.24
CA ASP A 85 -13.62 5.08 -1.89
C ASP A 85 -14.85 5.06 -0.97
N LEU A 86 -14.69 5.19 0.36
CA LEU A 86 -15.81 5.10 1.32
C LEU A 86 -16.86 6.21 1.11
N PRO A 87 -18.14 5.95 1.48
CA PRO A 87 -19.21 6.96 1.34
C PRO A 87 -18.96 8.28 2.09
N ALA A 88 -18.14 8.27 3.14
CA ALA A 88 -17.75 9.46 3.90
C ALA A 88 -16.60 10.25 3.27
N MET A 89 -16.02 9.73 2.19
CA MET A 89 -14.91 10.31 1.43
C MET A 89 -15.39 10.57 0.00
N ASP A 90 -14.73 10.02 -1.03
CA ASP A 90 -15.09 10.23 -2.45
C ASP A 90 -16.39 9.54 -2.88
N ASN A 91 -16.87 8.55 -2.10
CA ASN A 91 -18.08 7.76 -2.37
C ASN A 91 -18.05 7.09 -3.76
N ASP A 92 -16.95 6.49 -4.12
CA ASP A 92 -16.77 5.84 -5.41
C ASP A 92 -17.33 4.41 -5.41
N ASP A 93 -18.15 4.09 -6.42
CA ASP A 93 -18.68 2.74 -6.61
C ASP A 93 -17.71 1.80 -7.32
N LEU A 94 -16.84 2.35 -8.16
CA LEU A 94 -15.91 1.61 -9.00
C LEU A 94 -14.50 2.17 -8.93
N ARG A 95 -13.52 1.28 -8.81
CA ARG A 95 -12.08 1.60 -8.94
C ARG A 95 -11.42 0.65 -9.93
N ARG A 96 -10.78 1.22 -10.97
CA ARG A 96 -10.14 0.45 -12.04
C ARG A 96 -11.13 -0.51 -12.76
N GLY A 97 -12.39 -0.11 -12.87
CA GLY A 97 -13.44 -0.90 -13.49
C GLY A 97 -13.99 -2.06 -12.65
N LYS A 98 -13.58 -2.18 -11.39
CA LYS A 98 -14.10 -3.16 -10.43
C LYS A 98 -14.88 -2.45 -9.32
N PRO A 99 -15.90 -3.10 -8.71
CA PRO A 99 -16.55 -2.55 -7.51
C PRO A 99 -15.52 -2.24 -6.41
N THR A 100 -15.74 -1.13 -5.70
CA THR A 100 -14.88 -0.74 -4.58
C THR A 100 -15.03 -1.69 -3.41
N ASN A 101 -14.07 -1.68 -2.48
CA ASN A 101 -14.02 -2.63 -1.38
C ASN A 101 -15.30 -2.61 -0.55
N HIS A 102 -15.79 -1.41 -0.19
CA HIS A 102 -17.02 -1.27 0.60
C HIS A 102 -18.28 -1.75 -0.11
N LYS A 103 -18.30 -1.74 -1.45
CA LYS A 103 -19.42 -2.31 -2.23
C LYS A 103 -19.44 -3.84 -2.20
N VAL A 104 -18.27 -4.47 -2.06
CA VAL A 104 -18.15 -5.93 -2.05
C VAL A 104 -18.30 -6.50 -0.63
N PHE A 105 -17.66 -5.86 0.35
CA PHE A 105 -17.52 -6.39 1.71
C PHE A 105 -18.29 -5.59 2.78
N GLY A 106 -18.88 -4.46 2.42
CA GLY A 106 -19.50 -3.52 3.34
C GLY A 106 -18.50 -2.53 3.95
N GLU A 107 -19.02 -1.40 4.42
CA GLU A 107 -18.19 -0.28 4.91
C GLU A 107 -17.32 -0.65 6.10
N ALA A 108 -17.87 -1.36 7.09
CA ALA A 108 -17.14 -1.73 8.30
C ALA A 108 -15.91 -2.60 7.97
N LEU A 109 -16.06 -3.61 7.10
CA LEU A 109 -14.94 -4.47 6.74
C LEU A 109 -13.94 -3.76 5.82
N ALA A 110 -14.39 -2.83 4.98
CA ALA A 110 -13.52 -1.99 4.18
C ALA A 110 -12.63 -1.07 5.05
N ILE A 111 -13.20 -0.45 6.10
CA ILE A 111 -12.43 0.33 7.07
C ILE A 111 -11.34 -0.54 7.70
N LEU A 112 -11.72 -1.71 8.22
CA LEU A 112 -10.78 -2.64 8.86
C LEU A 112 -9.74 -3.19 7.88
N ALA A 113 -10.10 -3.40 6.62
CA ALA A 113 -9.15 -3.82 5.58
C ALA A 113 -8.09 -2.73 5.30
N GLY A 114 -8.50 -1.46 5.28
CA GLY A 114 -7.58 -0.33 5.20
C GLY A 114 -6.63 -0.27 6.41
N ASP A 115 -7.18 -0.36 7.64
CA ASP A 115 -6.41 -0.35 8.87
C ASP A 115 -5.41 -1.52 8.93
N GLY A 116 -5.86 -2.72 8.50
CA GLY A 116 -5.03 -3.92 8.42
C GLY A 116 -3.86 -3.77 7.45
N LEU A 117 -4.09 -3.19 6.28
CA LEU A 117 -3.03 -2.92 5.30
C LEU A 117 -2.05 -1.87 5.80
N LEU A 118 -2.54 -0.78 6.42
CA LEU A 118 -1.70 0.27 6.96
C LEU A 118 -0.78 -0.27 8.06
N THR A 119 -1.34 -0.91 9.08
CA THR A 119 -0.56 -1.48 10.19
C THR A 119 0.33 -2.63 9.74
N GLY A 120 -0.16 -3.47 8.82
CA GLY A 120 0.59 -4.56 8.20
C GLY A 120 1.83 -4.09 7.44
N ALA A 121 1.79 -2.91 6.82
CA ALA A 121 2.96 -2.33 6.15
C ALA A 121 4.12 -2.08 7.12
N PHE A 122 3.83 -1.54 8.31
CA PHE A 122 4.84 -1.37 9.36
C PHE A 122 5.35 -2.72 9.89
N GLN A 123 4.45 -3.68 10.08
CA GLN A 123 4.82 -5.02 10.51
C GLN A 123 5.75 -5.68 9.48
N LEU A 124 5.44 -5.62 8.19
CA LEU A 124 6.27 -6.20 7.13
C LEU A 124 7.69 -5.62 7.12
N ILE A 125 7.84 -4.28 7.21
CA ILE A 125 9.16 -3.65 7.32
C ILE A 125 9.88 -4.09 8.60
N SER A 126 9.17 -4.19 9.73
CA SER A 126 9.77 -4.59 11.01
C SER A 126 10.35 -6.01 10.98
N MET A 127 9.75 -6.89 10.18
CA MET A 127 10.16 -8.29 9.99
C MET A 127 11.26 -8.46 8.93
N ALA A 128 11.42 -7.50 8.02
CA ALA A 128 12.40 -7.58 6.95
C ALA A 128 13.84 -7.80 7.48
N HIS A 129 14.62 -8.63 6.79
CA HIS A 129 16.01 -8.92 7.16
C HIS A 129 16.95 -7.75 6.79
N LEU A 130 16.74 -6.62 7.45
CA LEU A 130 17.54 -5.41 7.35
C LEU A 130 18.28 -5.14 8.67
N GLY A 131 19.37 -4.40 8.60
CA GLY A 131 20.04 -3.89 9.82
C GLY A 131 19.09 -3.03 10.65
N HIS A 132 19.35 -2.94 11.97
CA HIS A 132 18.46 -2.20 12.89
C HIS A 132 18.31 -0.72 12.51
N SER A 133 19.40 -0.04 12.19
CA SER A 133 19.36 1.41 11.86
C SER A 133 18.61 1.71 10.56
N PRO A 134 18.87 1.03 9.42
CA PRO A 134 18.05 1.20 8.21
C PRO A 134 16.57 0.88 8.43
N LYS A 135 16.27 -0.19 9.16
CA LYS A 135 14.89 -0.59 9.46
C LYS A 135 14.14 0.49 10.24
N LEU A 136 14.74 1.01 11.31
CA LEU A 136 14.15 2.08 12.11
C LEU A 136 13.93 3.35 11.29
N LEU A 137 14.90 3.71 10.44
CA LEU A 137 14.78 4.87 9.56
C LEU A 137 13.63 4.71 8.56
N LEU A 138 13.49 3.53 7.93
CA LEU A 138 12.38 3.24 7.01
C LEU A 138 11.02 3.32 7.69
N LEU A 139 10.88 2.74 8.89
CA LEU A 139 9.65 2.84 9.68
C LEU A 139 9.31 4.28 10.04
N GLN A 140 10.30 5.07 10.47
CA GLN A 140 10.13 6.48 10.80
C GLN A 140 9.72 7.30 9.57
N GLN A 141 10.39 7.12 8.43
CA GLN A 141 10.06 7.83 7.19
C GLN A 141 8.67 7.44 6.69
N LEU A 142 8.31 6.16 6.74
CA LEU A 142 6.97 5.72 6.34
C LEU A 142 5.90 6.37 7.24
N ALA A 143 6.13 6.41 8.56
CA ALA A 143 5.19 7.03 9.51
C ALA A 143 5.01 8.53 9.26
N VAL A 144 6.10 9.27 8.98
CA VAL A 144 6.03 10.70 8.67
C VAL A 144 5.29 10.94 7.34
N CYS A 145 5.67 10.20 6.28
CA CYS A 145 5.11 10.41 4.95
C CYS A 145 3.66 9.94 4.81
N ALA A 146 3.28 8.85 5.46
CA ALA A 146 1.91 8.33 5.43
C ALA A 146 0.98 9.01 6.44
N GLY A 147 1.52 9.59 7.50
CA GLY A 147 0.78 10.11 8.65
C GLY A 147 0.32 11.57 8.51
N SER A 148 0.09 12.19 9.68
CA SER A 148 -0.46 13.55 9.82
C SER A 148 0.48 14.68 9.36
N GLN A 149 1.70 14.38 8.98
CA GLN A 149 2.63 15.34 8.36
C GLN A 149 2.75 15.12 6.83
N GLY A 150 2.09 14.10 6.29
CA GLY A 150 2.15 13.71 4.89
C GLY A 150 0.76 13.43 4.31
N MET A 151 0.53 12.19 3.90
CA MET A 151 -0.65 11.80 3.14
C MET A 151 -1.98 12.10 3.87
N VAL A 152 -2.07 11.80 5.17
CA VAL A 152 -3.29 12.08 5.95
C VAL A 152 -3.57 13.58 6.05
N ALA A 153 -2.53 14.41 6.23
CA ALA A 153 -2.69 15.87 6.22
C ALA A 153 -3.12 16.38 4.84
N GLY A 154 -2.60 15.77 3.77
CA GLY A 154 -3.01 16.08 2.40
C GLY A 154 -4.49 15.82 2.16
N GLN A 155 -4.99 14.64 2.59
CA GLN A 155 -6.41 14.29 2.50
C GLN A 155 -7.30 15.27 3.28
N ALA A 156 -6.90 15.62 4.50
CA ALA A 156 -7.66 16.60 5.31
C ALA A 156 -7.76 17.96 4.61
N ALA A 157 -6.67 18.42 4.00
CA ALA A 157 -6.64 19.68 3.25
C ALA A 157 -7.49 19.63 1.97
N ASP A 158 -7.55 18.48 1.31
CA ASP A 158 -8.36 18.26 0.11
C ASP A 158 -9.85 18.36 0.43
N ILE A 159 -10.31 17.64 1.47
CA ILE A 159 -11.69 17.71 1.97
C ILE A 159 -12.08 19.14 2.39
N GLU A 160 -11.19 19.86 3.09
CA GLU A 160 -11.43 21.26 3.43
C GLU A 160 -11.52 22.15 2.19
N GLY A 161 -10.72 21.85 1.16
CA GLY A 161 -10.70 22.58 -0.11
C GLY A 161 -12.01 22.47 -0.88
N GLU A 162 -12.62 21.29 -0.93
CA GLU A 162 -13.91 21.05 -1.56
C GLU A 162 -15.06 21.86 -0.91
N SER A 163 -14.98 22.07 0.39
CA SER A 163 -15.98 22.84 1.14
C SER A 163 -15.84 24.37 0.97
N LYS A 164 -14.68 24.84 0.56
CA LYS A 164 -14.41 26.27 0.32
C LYS A 164 -14.66 26.56 -1.15
N LYS A 165 -15.82 27.17 -1.47
CA LYS A 165 -16.01 27.75 -2.81
C LYS A 165 -14.96 28.84 -2.99
N LEU A 166 -14.02 28.61 -3.93
CA LEU A 166 -13.15 29.65 -4.48
C LEU A 166 -13.97 30.67 -5.26
#